data_c6f31d24b6db88267bb34378e5b8a303
#
_entry.id   c6f31d24b6db88267bb34378e5b8a303
#
_cell.length_a   1.000
_cell.length_b   1.000
_cell.length_c   1.000
_cell.angle_alpha   90.00
_cell.angle_beta   90.00
_cell.angle_gamma   90.00
#
_symmetry.space_group_name_H-M   'P 1'
#
loop_
_entity.id
_entity.type
_entity.pdbx_description
1 polymer ?
#
loop_
_entity_poly.entity_id
_entity_poly.type
_entity_poly.pdbx_seq_one_letter_code
_entity_poly.pdbx_strand_id
1 'polypeptide(L)'
;MKKLYIIGAGGFGREVAWLVERINEKAPTWDLQGFIDDNESIHGNVEDDYKVLGGCDYLGKQQGDIWCVCAVGSARVRKQIIEKVSSYKNVHFATLIDPSVIYSKRVAIGEGSIVCAGTILTVDITIGKHVIINLDCTVGHDAVLKDFITVYQSVNISGNVTVGTGSELGTGTQIIQGKNICANSIVGAGALVVKNIENAGTYIGVPAIKKDK
;
A
#
# COMPACT_ATOMS: atom_id res chain seq x y z
N MET A 1 21.96 8.97 -3.21
CA MET A 1 20.59 8.45 -3.23
C MET A 1 20.62 6.93 -3.34
N LYS A 2 19.61 6.25 -2.80
CA LYS A 2 19.47 4.78 -2.87
C LYS A 2 18.74 4.40 -4.15
N LYS A 3 19.25 3.39 -4.88
CA LYS A 3 18.58 2.89 -6.10
C LYS A 3 17.23 2.30 -5.74
N LEU A 4 16.15 2.81 -6.33
CA LEU A 4 14.78 2.39 -6.08
C LEU A 4 14.13 1.85 -7.36
N TYR A 5 13.38 0.77 -7.23
CA TYR A 5 12.57 0.19 -8.29
C TYR A 5 11.12 0.12 -7.84
N ILE A 6 10.17 0.44 -8.72
CA ILE A 6 8.74 0.31 -8.46
C ILE A 6 8.23 -0.95 -9.14
N ILE A 7 7.67 -1.89 -8.38
CA ILE A 7 7.06 -3.11 -8.91
C ILE A 7 5.59 -2.82 -9.23
N GLY A 8 5.23 -2.96 -10.49
CA GLY A 8 3.95 -2.57 -11.09
C GLY A 8 4.07 -1.29 -11.91
N ALA A 9 3.88 -1.37 -13.24
CA ALA A 9 3.96 -0.26 -14.17
C ALA A 9 2.58 0.33 -14.55
N GLY A 10 1.52 -0.09 -13.87
CA GLY A 10 0.16 0.44 -14.08
C GLY A 10 -0.05 1.83 -13.48
N GLY A 11 -1.30 2.32 -13.49
CA GLY A 11 -1.66 3.65 -13.01
C GLY A 11 -1.16 3.95 -11.60
N PHE A 12 -1.34 3.03 -10.65
CA PHE A 12 -0.84 3.23 -9.28
C PHE A 12 0.71 3.23 -9.22
N GLY A 13 1.39 2.46 -10.07
CA GLY A 13 2.86 2.53 -10.19
C GLY A 13 3.34 3.93 -10.56
N ARG A 14 2.66 4.60 -11.51
CA ARG A 14 2.95 5.97 -11.92
C ARG A 14 2.66 6.98 -10.81
N GLU A 15 1.57 6.81 -10.05
CA GLU A 15 1.31 7.62 -8.84
C GLU A 15 2.42 7.45 -7.80
N VAL A 16 2.98 6.25 -7.64
CA VAL A 16 4.11 5.99 -6.74
C VAL A 16 5.40 6.63 -7.27
N ALA A 17 5.63 6.66 -8.58
CA ALA A 17 6.76 7.39 -9.16
C ALA A 17 6.67 8.90 -8.83
N TRP A 18 5.50 9.50 -9.03
CA TRP A 18 5.24 10.87 -8.61
C TRP A 18 5.43 11.09 -7.09
N LEU A 19 5.01 10.15 -6.24
CA LEU A 19 5.28 10.20 -4.80
C LEU A 19 6.79 10.24 -4.51
N VAL A 20 7.59 9.46 -5.23
CA VAL A 20 9.07 9.45 -5.10
C VAL A 20 9.66 10.81 -5.48
N GLU A 21 9.18 11.43 -6.54
CA GLU A 21 9.57 12.80 -6.95
C GLU A 21 9.29 13.81 -5.84
N ARG A 22 8.08 13.79 -5.27
CA ARG A 22 7.69 14.65 -4.15
C ARG A 22 8.56 14.47 -2.91
N ILE A 23 8.94 13.22 -2.59
CA ILE A 23 9.89 12.93 -1.50
C ILE A 23 11.24 13.57 -1.80
N ASN A 24 11.73 13.40 -3.03
CA ASN A 24 13.03 13.90 -3.45
C ASN A 24 13.09 15.45 -3.52
N GLU A 25 11.99 16.12 -3.82
CA GLU A 25 11.87 17.59 -3.74
C GLU A 25 12.13 18.12 -2.31
N LYS A 26 11.73 17.35 -1.29
CA LYS A 26 11.97 17.71 0.12
C LYS A 26 13.36 17.30 0.59
N ALA A 27 13.77 16.08 0.27
CA ALA A 27 15.08 15.55 0.63
C ALA A 27 15.50 14.49 -0.40
N PRO A 28 16.53 14.72 -1.21
CA PRO A 28 17.02 13.76 -2.19
C PRO A 28 17.39 12.43 -1.51
N THR A 29 16.53 11.42 -1.67
CA THR A 29 16.61 10.13 -0.98
C THR A 29 16.74 8.98 -1.96
N TRP A 30 15.92 8.98 -3.01
CA TRP A 30 15.73 7.87 -3.92
C TRP A 30 16.23 8.19 -5.33
N ASP A 31 17.01 7.29 -5.90
CA ASP A 31 17.41 7.27 -7.31
C ASP A 31 16.49 6.27 -8.04
N LEU A 32 15.35 6.77 -8.55
CA LEU A 32 14.34 5.94 -9.21
C LEU A 32 14.87 5.42 -10.55
N GLN A 33 15.08 4.11 -10.63
CA GLN A 33 15.65 3.43 -11.78
C GLN A 33 14.61 3.09 -12.87
N GLY A 34 13.36 2.87 -12.47
CA GLY A 34 12.26 2.50 -13.36
C GLY A 34 11.27 1.53 -12.75
N PHE A 35 10.42 1.00 -13.61
CA PHE A 35 9.39 0.03 -13.25
C PHE A 35 9.83 -1.40 -13.49
N ILE A 36 9.30 -2.30 -12.67
CA ILE A 36 9.38 -3.76 -12.80
C ILE A 36 7.96 -4.28 -12.97
N ASP A 37 7.71 -5.05 -14.02
CA ASP A 37 6.40 -5.65 -14.28
C ASP A 37 6.58 -7.01 -14.94
N ASP A 38 5.85 -8.04 -14.48
CA ASP A 38 5.97 -9.38 -15.05
C ASP A 38 5.21 -9.52 -16.40
N ASN A 39 4.51 -8.47 -16.86
CA ASN A 39 3.94 -8.42 -18.21
C ASN A 39 5.02 -8.11 -19.27
N GLU A 40 5.49 -9.14 -19.94
CA GLU A 40 6.56 -9.02 -20.95
C GLU A 40 6.21 -8.08 -22.12
N SER A 41 4.91 -7.91 -22.42
CA SER A 41 4.47 -7.08 -23.57
C SER A 41 4.77 -5.59 -23.40
N ILE A 42 5.04 -5.14 -22.18
CA ILE A 42 5.36 -3.74 -21.89
C ILE A 42 6.83 -3.51 -21.55
N HIS A 43 7.66 -4.55 -21.56
CA HIS A 43 9.09 -4.40 -21.32
C HIS A 43 9.74 -3.48 -22.35
N GLY A 44 10.51 -2.54 -21.88
CA GLY A 44 11.16 -1.52 -22.72
C GLY A 44 10.33 -0.27 -22.98
N ASN A 45 9.02 -0.28 -22.70
CA ASN A 45 8.18 0.92 -22.76
C ASN A 45 8.64 1.96 -21.74
N VAL A 46 8.30 3.22 -22.01
CA VAL A 46 8.50 4.34 -21.11
C VAL A 46 7.13 4.79 -20.60
N GLU A 47 6.97 4.82 -19.29
CA GLU A 47 5.77 5.27 -18.59
C GLU A 47 6.16 6.45 -17.70
N ASP A 48 5.59 7.64 -17.95
CA ASP A 48 5.87 8.87 -17.21
C ASP A 48 7.39 9.09 -16.97
N ASP A 49 8.19 9.10 -18.04
CA ASP A 49 9.65 9.26 -18.05
C ASP A 49 10.49 8.09 -17.51
N TYR A 50 9.87 7.04 -16.97
CA TYR A 50 10.56 5.88 -16.43
C TYR A 50 10.34 4.62 -17.27
N LYS A 51 11.43 3.89 -17.52
CA LYS A 51 11.39 2.68 -18.34
C LYS A 51 10.88 1.47 -17.55
N VAL A 52 10.10 0.60 -18.21
CA VAL A 52 9.80 -0.75 -17.74
C VAL A 52 11.00 -1.65 -18.03
N LEU A 53 11.74 -2.02 -17.01
CA LEU A 53 13.06 -2.66 -17.13
C LEU A 53 13.01 -4.16 -17.33
N GLY A 54 11.92 -4.81 -16.91
CA GLY A 54 11.73 -6.24 -16.99
C GLY A 54 10.83 -6.75 -15.87
N GLY A 55 10.72 -8.07 -15.71
CA GLY A 55 9.97 -8.72 -14.63
C GLY A 55 10.73 -8.75 -13.29
N CYS A 56 10.11 -9.34 -12.26
CA CYS A 56 10.69 -9.41 -10.90
C CYS A 56 12.11 -10.02 -10.87
N ASP A 57 12.43 -10.93 -11.79
CA ASP A 57 13.76 -11.57 -11.87
C ASP A 57 14.89 -10.58 -12.25
N TYR A 58 14.54 -9.43 -12.79
CA TYR A 58 15.48 -8.34 -13.06
C TYR A 58 16.14 -7.84 -11.77
N LEU A 59 15.38 -7.76 -10.66
CA LEU A 59 15.88 -7.30 -9.36
C LEU A 59 16.97 -8.20 -8.80
N GLY A 60 16.81 -9.52 -8.92
CA GLY A 60 17.80 -10.49 -8.43
C GLY A 60 19.15 -10.46 -9.18
N LYS A 61 19.18 -9.87 -10.39
CA LYS A 61 20.38 -9.74 -11.22
C LYS A 61 21.17 -8.46 -10.96
N GLN A 62 20.64 -7.54 -10.13
CA GLN A 62 21.31 -6.28 -9.86
C GLN A 62 22.49 -6.48 -8.90
N GLN A 63 23.55 -5.68 -9.09
CA GLN A 63 24.71 -5.68 -8.21
C GLN A 63 24.57 -4.68 -7.09
N GLY A 64 24.98 -5.07 -5.89
CA GLY A 64 24.87 -4.24 -4.67
C GLY A 64 23.46 -4.17 -4.13
N ASP A 65 23.30 -3.48 -3.03
CA ASP A 65 22.01 -3.29 -2.38
C ASP A 65 21.11 -2.39 -3.20
N ILE A 66 19.89 -2.83 -3.42
CA ILE A 66 18.81 -2.10 -4.09
C ILE A 66 17.56 -2.08 -3.23
N TRP A 67 16.73 -1.08 -3.46
CA TRP A 67 15.43 -0.95 -2.81
C TRP A 67 14.31 -1.14 -3.81
N CYS A 68 13.22 -1.74 -3.38
CA CYS A 68 12.01 -1.79 -4.17
C CYS A 68 10.77 -1.49 -3.32
N VAL A 69 9.70 -1.09 -3.99
CA VAL A 69 8.36 -0.95 -3.42
C VAL A 69 7.36 -1.56 -4.36
N CYS A 70 6.33 -2.25 -3.82
CA CYS A 70 5.33 -2.91 -4.66
C CYS A 70 4.05 -2.06 -4.75
N ALA A 71 3.83 -1.48 -5.93
CA ALA A 71 2.69 -0.63 -6.28
C ALA A 71 1.54 -1.44 -6.91
N VAL A 72 1.26 -2.63 -6.40
CA VAL A 72 0.15 -3.49 -6.84
C VAL A 72 -0.97 -3.45 -5.80
N GLY A 73 -2.13 -2.90 -6.17
CA GLY A 73 -3.26 -2.66 -5.28
C GLY A 73 -3.83 -3.95 -4.67
N SER A 74 -3.95 -5.03 -5.44
CA SER A 74 -4.46 -6.31 -4.91
C SER A 74 -3.54 -6.87 -3.83
N ALA A 75 -4.06 -6.97 -2.63
CA ALA A 75 -3.35 -7.48 -1.46
C ALA A 75 -2.80 -8.90 -1.69
N ARG A 76 -3.59 -9.77 -2.31
CA ARG A 76 -3.21 -11.15 -2.63
C ARG A 76 -2.05 -11.20 -3.64
N VAL A 77 -2.15 -10.43 -4.72
CA VAL A 77 -1.12 -10.41 -5.77
C VAL A 77 0.16 -9.77 -5.23
N ARG A 78 0.04 -8.67 -4.49
CA ARG A 78 1.18 -8.01 -3.83
C ARG A 78 1.94 -8.97 -2.92
N LYS A 79 1.22 -9.75 -2.10
CA LYS A 79 1.83 -10.74 -1.21
C LYS A 79 2.66 -11.78 -1.98
N GLN A 80 2.13 -12.33 -3.08
CA GLN A 80 2.85 -13.30 -3.93
C GLN A 80 4.12 -12.70 -4.53
N ILE A 81 4.05 -11.45 -5.02
CA ILE A 81 5.20 -10.74 -5.57
C ILE A 81 6.27 -10.54 -4.49
N ILE A 82 5.87 -10.08 -3.30
CA ILE A 82 6.81 -9.84 -2.20
C ILE A 82 7.47 -11.13 -1.74
N GLU A 83 6.74 -12.23 -1.63
CA GLU A 83 7.30 -13.55 -1.30
C GLU A 83 8.37 -13.97 -2.31
N LYS A 84 8.13 -13.80 -3.63
CA LYS A 84 9.12 -14.05 -4.68
C LYS A 84 10.36 -13.16 -4.51
N VAL A 85 10.16 -11.85 -4.39
CA VAL A 85 11.23 -10.85 -4.37
C VAL A 85 12.06 -10.93 -3.07
N SER A 86 11.45 -11.31 -1.95
CA SER A 86 12.14 -11.50 -0.66
C SER A 86 13.21 -12.60 -0.70
N SER A 87 13.22 -13.46 -1.70
CA SER A 87 14.26 -14.47 -1.89
C SER A 87 15.61 -13.88 -2.38
N TYR A 88 15.61 -12.66 -2.92
CA TYR A 88 16.80 -12.00 -3.43
C TYR A 88 17.52 -11.26 -2.31
N LYS A 89 18.76 -11.69 -1.96
CA LYS A 89 19.51 -11.19 -0.81
C LYS A 89 19.90 -9.72 -0.87
N ASN A 90 19.98 -9.17 -2.08
CA ASN A 90 20.37 -7.78 -2.35
C ASN A 90 19.18 -6.80 -2.38
N VAL A 91 17.95 -7.30 -2.16
CA VAL A 91 16.73 -6.49 -2.26
C VAL A 91 16.23 -6.11 -0.87
N HIS A 92 15.98 -4.83 -0.67
CA HIS A 92 15.38 -4.24 0.51
C HIS A 92 14.05 -3.58 0.16
N PHE A 93 13.12 -3.52 1.09
CA PHE A 93 11.82 -2.88 0.84
C PHE A 93 11.81 -1.44 1.34
N ALA A 94 11.46 -0.51 0.45
CA ALA A 94 11.35 0.90 0.76
C ALA A 94 9.97 1.21 1.36
N THR A 95 9.93 1.97 2.45
CA THR A 95 8.71 2.60 2.95
C THR A 95 8.65 4.02 2.41
N LEU A 96 7.56 4.35 1.71
CA LEU A 96 7.36 5.65 1.08
C LEU A 96 6.22 6.38 1.77
N ILE A 97 6.50 7.60 2.24
CA ILE A 97 5.51 8.45 2.90
C ILE A 97 5.53 9.81 2.21
N ASP A 98 4.38 10.24 1.68
CA ASP A 98 4.28 11.54 1.03
C ASP A 98 4.56 12.67 2.03
N PRO A 99 5.29 13.72 1.61
CA PRO A 99 5.62 14.86 2.48
C PRO A 99 4.42 15.62 3.06
N SER A 100 3.22 15.46 2.48
CA SER A 100 1.99 16.08 2.98
C SER A 100 1.26 15.25 4.04
N VAL A 101 1.70 14.02 4.31
CA VAL A 101 1.09 13.16 5.33
C VAL A 101 1.28 13.77 6.71
N ILE A 102 0.17 13.91 7.44
CA ILE A 102 0.19 14.38 8.81
C ILE A 102 0.17 13.16 9.74
N TYR A 103 1.20 12.97 10.53
CA TYR A 103 1.25 11.87 11.49
C TYR A 103 2.05 12.18 12.75
N SER A 104 1.64 11.54 13.86
CA SER A 104 2.33 11.61 15.13
C SER A 104 3.60 10.76 15.14
N LYS A 105 4.61 11.16 15.92
CA LYS A 105 5.81 10.34 16.19
C LYS A 105 5.51 8.98 16.85
N ARG A 106 4.28 8.76 17.30
CA ARG A 106 3.78 7.50 17.90
C ARG A 106 3.08 6.59 16.89
N VAL A 107 3.19 6.89 15.60
CA VAL A 107 2.74 6.02 14.52
C VAL A 107 3.89 5.12 14.09
N ALA A 108 3.70 3.81 14.17
CA ALA A 108 4.64 2.83 13.63
C ALA A 108 4.20 2.39 12.24
N ILE A 109 5.11 2.43 11.25
CA ILE A 109 4.83 2.03 9.87
C ILE A 109 5.86 0.97 9.48
N GLY A 110 5.36 -0.21 9.08
CA GLY A 110 6.19 -1.34 8.65
C GLY A 110 6.83 -1.13 7.28
N GLU A 111 7.91 -1.87 7.04
CA GLU A 111 8.68 -1.82 5.80
C GLU A 111 7.82 -2.14 4.56
N GLY A 112 8.19 -1.57 3.42
CA GLY A 112 7.49 -1.80 2.15
C GLY A 112 6.14 -1.11 2.04
N SER A 113 5.72 -0.34 3.04
CA SER A 113 4.43 0.36 3.04
C SER A 113 4.47 1.67 2.27
N ILE A 114 3.34 2.05 1.70
CA ILE A 114 3.15 3.28 0.94
C ILE A 114 2.03 4.08 1.61
N VAL A 115 2.30 5.36 1.92
CA VAL A 115 1.31 6.29 2.44
C VAL A 115 1.25 7.50 1.53
N CYS A 116 0.14 7.66 0.81
CA CYS A 116 -0.04 8.67 -0.22
C CYS A 116 -0.50 10.03 0.35
N ALA A 117 -0.46 11.03 -0.51
CA ALA A 117 -0.73 12.42 -0.17
C ALA A 117 -2.11 12.65 0.48
N GLY A 118 -2.18 13.66 1.36
CA GLY A 118 -3.41 14.07 2.03
C GLY A 118 -3.85 13.17 3.20
N THR A 119 -3.14 12.07 3.43
CA THR A 119 -3.48 11.13 4.52
C THR A 119 -3.17 11.70 5.90
N ILE A 120 -4.04 11.44 6.87
CA ILE A 120 -3.88 11.82 8.28
C ILE A 120 -3.86 10.57 9.15
N LEU A 121 -2.76 10.36 9.88
CA LEU A 121 -2.59 9.29 10.86
C LEU A 121 -2.45 9.93 12.24
N THR A 122 -3.40 9.74 13.15
CA THR A 122 -3.41 10.49 14.41
C THR A 122 -2.34 10.00 15.40
N VAL A 123 -2.67 9.23 16.41
CA VAL A 123 -1.75 8.82 17.48
C VAL A 123 -1.87 7.32 17.79
N ASP A 124 -0.76 6.72 18.25
CA ASP A 124 -0.72 5.34 18.74
C ASP A 124 -1.24 4.31 17.71
N ILE A 125 -0.93 4.53 16.43
CA ILE A 125 -1.34 3.69 15.30
C ILE A 125 -0.21 2.73 14.95
N THR A 126 -0.58 1.48 14.67
CA THR A 126 0.35 0.48 14.13
C THR A 126 -0.07 0.09 12.71
N ILE A 127 0.81 0.34 11.75
CA ILE A 127 0.68 -0.08 10.35
C ILE A 127 1.71 -1.16 10.08
N GLY A 128 1.25 -2.32 9.62
CA GLY A 128 2.08 -3.47 9.30
C GLY A 128 2.94 -3.28 8.05
N LYS A 129 3.51 -4.38 7.56
CA LYS A 129 4.38 -4.41 6.38
C LYS A 129 3.57 -4.43 5.08
N HIS A 130 4.13 -3.79 4.06
CA HIS A 130 3.56 -3.79 2.71
C HIS A 130 2.09 -3.33 2.66
N VAL A 131 1.74 -2.38 3.50
CA VAL A 131 0.42 -1.73 3.53
C VAL A 131 0.40 -0.58 2.53
N ILE A 132 -0.67 -0.46 1.78
CA ILE A 132 -0.94 0.70 0.93
C ILE A 132 -2.06 1.51 1.58
N ILE A 133 -1.78 2.77 1.88
CA ILE A 133 -2.79 3.77 2.25
C ILE A 133 -2.78 4.82 1.15
N ASN A 134 -3.84 4.82 0.35
CA ASN A 134 -3.96 5.68 -0.81
C ASN A 134 -4.35 7.12 -0.40
N LEU A 135 -4.61 7.96 -1.37
CA LEU A 135 -4.84 9.40 -1.22
C LEU A 135 -5.99 9.72 -0.25
N ASP A 136 -5.83 10.81 0.52
CA ASP A 136 -6.90 11.44 1.31
C ASP A 136 -7.60 10.49 2.30
N CYS A 137 -6.82 9.64 2.97
CA CYS A 137 -7.34 8.72 3.99
C CYS A 137 -7.17 9.29 5.39
N THR A 138 -8.05 8.90 6.32
CA THR A 138 -7.88 9.20 7.74
C THR A 138 -7.85 7.95 8.59
N VAL A 139 -6.91 7.87 9.55
CA VAL A 139 -6.80 6.77 10.50
C VAL A 139 -6.78 7.34 11.92
N GLY A 140 -7.77 6.94 12.69
CA GLY A 140 -7.97 7.36 14.08
C GLY A 140 -7.03 6.67 15.06
N HIS A 141 -7.00 7.17 16.28
CA HIS A 141 -6.13 6.72 17.37
C HIS A 141 -6.29 5.22 17.69
N ASP A 142 -5.21 4.58 18.13
CA ASP A 142 -5.19 3.16 18.55
C ASP A 142 -5.58 2.16 17.45
N ALA A 143 -5.59 2.58 16.18
CA ALA A 143 -5.90 1.69 15.08
C ALA A 143 -4.72 0.75 14.77
N VAL A 144 -5.05 -0.49 14.39
CA VAL A 144 -4.06 -1.51 13.98
C VAL A 144 -4.41 -2.00 12.58
N LEU A 145 -3.58 -1.67 11.61
CA LEU A 145 -3.63 -2.21 10.26
C LEU A 145 -2.55 -3.29 10.14
N LYS A 146 -2.94 -4.55 9.97
CA LYS A 146 -1.99 -5.66 9.83
C LYS A 146 -1.34 -5.64 8.44
N ASP A 147 -0.51 -6.64 8.13
CA ASP A 147 0.27 -6.68 6.89
C ASP A 147 -0.59 -6.80 5.63
N PHE A 148 -0.06 -6.32 4.49
CA PHE A 148 -0.64 -6.47 3.15
C PHE A 148 -2.05 -5.89 2.99
N ILE A 149 -2.44 -4.91 3.79
CA ILE A 149 -3.73 -4.24 3.62
C ILE A 149 -3.65 -3.22 2.49
N THR A 150 -4.73 -3.10 1.73
CA THR A 150 -4.93 -1.97 0.80
C THR A 150 -6.09 -1.12 1.29
N VAL A 151 -5.79 0.12 1.60
CA VAL A 151 -6.75 1.18 1.91
C VAL A 151 -6.84 2.06 0.67
N TYR A 152 -7.95 2.00 -0.06
CA TYR A 152 -8.15 2.83 -1.25
C TYR A 152 -8.48 4.28 -0.86
N GLN A 153 -8.65 5.15 -1.85
CA GLN A 153 -8.79 6.60 -1.66
C GLN A 153 -9.97 6.97 -0.75
N SER A 154 -9.79 8.03 0.05
CA SER A 154 -10.83 8.64 0.88
C SER A 154 -11.49 7.68 1.88
N VAL A 155 -10.79 6.66 2.33
CA VAL A 155 -11.25 5.75 3.38
C VAL A 155 -11.04 6.39 4.74
N ASN A 156 -12.08 6.32 5.60
CA ASN A 156 -12.01 6.83 6.96
C ASN A 156 -12.11 5.68 7.97
N ILE A 157 -11.04 5.47 8.72
CA ILE A 157 -10.92 4.47 9.77
C ILE A 157 -10.97 5.18 11.12
N SER A 158 -12.04 4.97 11.89
CA SER A 158 -12.18 5.58 13.22
C SER A 158 -11.22 4.95 14.25
N GLY A 159 -11.16 5.52 15.44
CA GLY A 159 -10.26 5.06 16.51
C GLY A 159 -10.52 3.62 16.95
N ASN A 160 -9.47 2.95 17.44
CA ASN A 160 -9.53 1.59 18.01
C ASN A 160 -10.11 0.54 17.03
N VAL A 161 -9.82 0.68 15.75
CA VAL A 161 -10.19 -0.27 14.69
C VAL A 161 -9.03 -1.21 14.40
N THR A 162 -9.31 -2.50 14.28
CA THR A 162 -8.32 -3.48 13.81
C THR A 162 -8.72 -4.02 12.43
N VAL A 163 -7.80 -3.92 11.47
CA VAL A 163 -7.98 -4.50 10.13
C VAL A 163 -7.02 -5.67 9.97
N GLY A 164 -7.56 -6.84 9.63
CA GLY A 164 -6.80 -8.08 9.45
C GLY A 164 -5.98 -8.11 8.16
N THR A 165 -4.91 -8.91 8.18
CA THR A 165 -3.95 -9.09 7.08
C THR A 165 -4.64 -9.38 5.75
N GLY A 166 -4.15 -8.75 4.67
CA GLY A 166 -4.61 -9.02 3.31
C GLY A 166 -6.01 -8.50 2.99
N SER A 167 -6.58 -7.65 3.84
CA SER A 167 -7.88 -7.03 3.59
C SER A 167 -7.77 -5.83 2.65
N GLU A 168 -8.85 -5.56 1.92
CA GLU A 168 -8.96 -4.43 1.01
C GLU A 168 -10.16 -3.57 1.40
N LEU A 169 -9.94 -2.27 1.62
CA LEU A 169 -10.97 -1.29 1.97
C LEU A 169 -11.21 -0.39 0.77
N GLY A 170 -12.32 -0.58 0.08
CA GLY A 170 -12.68 0.14 -1.14
C GLY A 170 -12.86 1.64 -0.94
N THR A 171 -12.70 2.40 -2.01
CA THR A 171 -12.77 3.86 -2.02
C THR A 171 -13.97 4.41 -1.25
N GLY A 172 -13.73 5.38 -0.35
CA GLY A 172 -14.78 6.03 0.43
C GLY A 172 -15.41 5.18 1.54
N THR A 173 -14.85 4.00 1.86
CA THR A 173 -15.32 3.18 2.98
C THR A 173 -15.23 3.95 4.30
N GLN A 174 -16.26 3.80 5.13
CA GLN A 174 -16.33 4.37 6.47
C GLN A 174 -16.37 3.24 7.50
N ILE A 175 -15.51 3.30 8.52
CA ILE A 175 -15.47 2.30 9.58
C ILE A 175 -15.65 3.01 10.92
N ILE A 176 -16.73 2.69 11.66
CA ILE A 176 -16.97 3.30 12.95
C ILE A 176 -16.00 2.76 14.02
N GLN A 177 -15.85 3.50 15.10
CA GLN A 177 -14.92 3.20 16.18
C GLN A 177 -15.07 1.78 16.76
N GLY A 178 -13.93 1.16 17.12
CA GLY A 178 -13.86 -0.09 17.86
C GLY A 178 -14.28 -1.32 17.08
N LYS A 179 -14.18 -1.31 15.75
CA LYS A 179 -14.53 -2.47 14.92
C LYS A 179 -13.32 -3.33 14.59
N ASN A 180 -13.57 -4.63 14.45
CA ASN A 180 -12.59 -5.60 13.96
C ASN A 180 -13.02 -6.12 12.60
N ILE A 181 -12.10 -6.11 11.65
CA ILE A 181 -12.26 -6.69 10.31
C ILE A 181 -11.29 -7.86 10.23
N CYS A 182 -11.81 -9.08 10.02
CA CYS A 182 -10.98 -10.27 9.91
C CYS A 182 -10.10 -10.23 8.64
N ALA A 183 -9.05 -11.06 8.62
CA ALA A 183 -8.14 -11.14 7.49
C ALA A 183 -8.84 -11.54 6.18
N ASN A 184 -8.26 -11.10 5.05
CA ASN A 184 -8.74 -11.40 3.69
C ASN A 184 -10.20 -10.99 3.43
N SER A 185 -10.63 -9.91 4.06
CA SER A 185 -11.94 -9.28 3.83
C SER A 185 -11.85 -8.20 2.78
N ILE A 186 -12.85 -8.08 1.93
CA ILE A 186 -13.00 -7.00 0.96
C ILE A 186 -14.21 -6.17 1.38
N VAL A 187 -13.98 -4.90 1.68
CA VAL A 187 -15.05 -3.93 1.92
C VAL A 187 -15.22 -3.10 0.67
N GLY A 188 -16.41 -3.13 0.07
CA GLY A 188 -16.69 -2.45 -1.19
C GLY A 188 -16.72 -0.93 -1.04
N ALA A 189 -16.51 -0.23 -2.15
CA ALA A 189 -16.50 1.23 -2.18
C ALA A 189 -17.78 1.84 -1.59
N GLY A 190 -17.62 2.92 -0.80
CA GLY A 190 -18.72 3.63 -0.14
C GLY A 190 -19.45 2.85 0.95
N ALA A 191 -18.96 1.69 1.37
CA ALA A 191 -19.60 0.91 2.42
C ALA A 191 -19.39 1.52 3.80
N LEU A 192 -20.39 1.34 4.70
CA LEU A 192 -20.33 1.75 6.10
C LEU A 192 -20.27 0.52 7.01
N VAL A 193 -19.12 0.28 7.65
CA VAL A 193 -18.90 -0.83 8.58
C VAL A 193 -19.35 -0.41 10.00
N VAL A 194 -20.48 -0.96 10.46
CA VAL A 194 -21.06 -0.69 11.78
C VAL A 194 -21.01 -1.91 12.72
N LYS A 195 -20.58 -3.06 12.22
CA LYS A 195 -20.43 -4.31 12.99
C LYS A 195 -19.07 -4.93 12.69
N ASN A 196 -18.59 -5.80 13.59
CA ASN A 196 -17.39 -6.58 13.30
C ASN A 196 -17.60 -7.46 12.06
N ILE A 197 -16.56 -7.61 11.27
CA ILE A 197 -16.49 -8.56 10.18
C ILE A 197 -15.70 -9.78 10.67
N GLU A 198 -16.39 -10.85 10.98
CA GLU A 198 -15.81 -12.04 11.61
C GLU A 198 -15.40 -13.13 10.60
N ASN A 199 -15.98 -13.10 9.41
CA ASN A 199 -15.74 -14.08 8.35
C ASN A 199 -15.23 -13.40 7.09
N ALA A 200 -14.18 -13.94 6.49
CA ALA A 200 -13.67 -13.44 5.22
C ALA A 200 -14.75 -13.44 4.13
N GLY A 201 -14.71 -12.45 3.26
CA GLY A 201 -15.68 -12.27 2.17
C GLY A 201 -15.77 -10.84 1.72
N THR A 202 -16.69 -10.57 0.80
CA THR A 202 -16.98 -9.23 0.30
C THR A 202 -18.18 -8.64 1.04
N TYR A 203 -18.00 -7.42 1.57
CA TYR A 203 -19.03 -6.68 2.31
C TYR A 203 -19.33 -5.37 1.59
N ILE A 204 -20.60 -5.07 1.35
CA ILE A 204 -21.03 -3.88 0.59
C ILE A 204 -22.22 -3.19 1.23
N GLY A 205 -22.39 -1.92 0.92
CA GLY A 205 -23.59 -1.13 1.26
C GLY A 205 -23.50 -0.36 2.57
N VAL A 206 -24.62 0.28 2.91
CA VAL A 206 -24.81 1.14 4.10
C VAL A 206 -26.07 0.67 4.81
N PRO A 207 -25.94 -0.10 5.92
CA PRO A 207 -24.70 -0.63 6.48
C PRO A 207 -24.08 -1.75 5.62
N ALA A 208 -22.78 -1.99 5.82
CA ALA A 208 -22.06 -3.06 5.14
C ALA A 208 -22.58 -4.43 5.56
N ILE A 209 -23.02 -5.21 4.59
CA ILE A 209 -23.47 -6.61 4.75
C ILE A 209 -22.67 -7.52 3.82
N LYS A 210 -22.53 -8.79 4.21
CA LYS A 210 -21.84 -9.77 3.39
C LYS A 210 -22.60 -9.98 2.08
N LYS A 211 -21.89 -9.88 0.96
CA LYS A 211 -22.46 -10.20 -0.35
C LYS A 211 -22.51 -11.71 -0.50
N ASP A 212 -23.72 -12.24 -0.73
CA ASP A 212 -23.88 -13.63 -1.15
C ASP A 212 -23.26 -13.82 -2.54
N LYS A 213 -22.77 -15.05 -2.77
CA LYS A 213 -22.09 -15.42 -4.02
C LYS A 213 -23.04 -15.38 -5.21
#